data_14165bf41f41e0602ac7977ec92203d5
#
_entry.id   14165bf41f41e0602ac7977ec92203d5
#
_cell.length_a   1.000
_cell.length_b   1.000
_cell.length_c   1.000
_cell.angle_alpha   90.00
_cell.angle_beta   90.00
_cell.angle_gamma   90.00
#
_symmetry.space_group_name_H-M   'P 1'
#
loop_
_entity.id
_entity.type
_entity.pdbx_description
1 polymer ?
#
loop_
_entity_poly.entity_id
_entity_poly.type
_entity_poly.pdbx_seq_one_letter_code
_entity_poly.pdbx_strand_id
1 'polypeptide(L)'
;MYVFFASILMNFYTATTEMTLTSNRYTLVPSTNVGDSFSGKNAYADLTATVTFEDGVRTSMQTDSRVSFSISDGCGTFANSGNHKRLTIDSACRTSSVTVTAVLTLGSSTVEASRTFSIEWLQSLSVQLFYQDASTAFSST
;
A
#
# COMPACT_ATOMS: atom_id res chain seq x y z
N MET A 1 -6.04 36.20 50.17
CA MET A 1 -6.22 36.38 48.72
C MET A 1 -5.82 35.07 48.07
N TYR A 2 -6.79 34.21 47.75
CA TYR A 2 -6.53 32.94 47.10
C TYR A 2 -6.66 33.12 45.58
N VAL A 3 -5.56 32.92 44.87
CA VAL A 3 -5.56 32.92 43.42
C VAL A 3 -5.90 31.50 42.98
N PHE A 4 -7.12 31.28 42.50
CA PHE A 4 -7.50 30.07 41.81
C PHE A 4 -6.91 30.06 40.43
N PHE A 5 -5.87 29.28 40.20
CA PHE A 5 -5.48 28.89 38.84
C PHE A 5 -6.46 27.81 38.35
N ALA A 6 -7.49 28.23 37.63
CA ALA A 6 -8.27 27.29 36.86
C ALA A 6 -7.37 26.83 35.69
N SER A 7 -6.79 25.66 35.82
CA SER A 7 -6.16 24.95 34.73
C SER A 7 -7.26 24.52 33.78
N ILE A 8 -7.55 25.33 32.76
CA ILE A 8 -8.43 24.93 31.66
C ILE A 8 -7.62 23.94 30.83
N LEU A 9 -7.82 22.65 31.11
CA LEU A 9 -7.44 21.56 30.20
C LEU A 9 -8.36 21.69 28.98
N MET A 10 -7.95 22.49 28.00
CA MET A 10 -8.59 22.46 26.68
C MET A 10 -8.19 21.14 26.02
N ASN A 11 -9.01 20.11 26.23
CA ASN A 11 -8.99 18.94 25.38
C ASN A 11 -9.55 19.35 24.01
N PHE A 12 -8.68 19.82 23.13
CA PHE A 12 -9.02 19.91 21.71
C PHE A 12 -9.08 18.49 21.12
N TYR A 13 -10.09 17.74 21.46
CA TYR A 13 -10.48 16.58 20.69
C TYR A 13 -11.31 17.08 19.52
N THR A 14 -10.64 17.41 18.41
CA THR A 14 -11.32 17.41 17.14
C THR A 14 -11.62 15.95 16.83
N ALA A 15 -12.90 15.57 16.88
CA ALA A 15 -13.30 14.22 16.53
C ALA A 15 -12.92 13.96 15.07
N THR A 16 -12.35 12.80 14.80
CA THR A 16 -12.06 12.36 13.43
C THR A 16 -13.38 11.89 12.82
N THR A 17 -13.79 12.46 11.71
CA THR A 17 -15.06 12.11 11.07
C THR A 17 -14.88 11.07 9.98
N GLU A 18 -13.75 11.05 9.31
CA GLU A 18 -13.51 10.18 8.16
C GLU A 18 -12.03 9.86 8.00
N MET A 19 -11.76 8.64 7.54
CA MET A 19 -10.43 8.23 7.07
C MET A 19 -10.55 7.71 5.65
N THR A 20 -9.60 8.07 4.80
CA THR A 20 -9.48 7.55 3.42
C THR A 20 -8.13 6.91 3.22
N LEU A 21 -8.10 5.78 2.51
CA LEU A 21 -6.89 5.09 2.11
C LEU A 21 -6.77 5.11 0.59
N THR A 22 -5.72 5.74 0.11
CA THR A 22 -5.42 5.84 -1.32
C THR A 22 -4.06 5.21 -1.64
N SER A 23 -3.84 4.92 -2.90
CA SER A 23 -2.59 4.34 -3.38
C SER A 23 -2.23 4.89 -4.75
N ASN A 24 -0.94 4.89 -5.06
CA ASN A 24 -0.43 5.21 -6.40
C ASN A 24 -0.62 4.04 -7.39
N ARG A 25 -0.96 2.83 -6.90
CA ARG A 25 -1.19 1.62 -7.71
C ARG A 25 -2.26 0.76 -7.07
N TYR A 26 -3.03 0.06 -7.91
CA TYR A 26 -4.10 -0.83 -7.46
C TYR A 26 -3.96 -2.26 -8.01
N THR A 27 -2.98 -2.47 -8.90
CA THR A 27 -2.63 -3.78 -9.42
C THR A 27 -1.16 -4.03 -9.15
N LEU A 28 -0.86 -5.13 -8.49
CA LEU A 28 0.48 -5.51 -8.04
C LEU A 28 0.82 -6.92 -8.53
N VAL A 29 2.10 -7.22 -8.56
CA VAL A 29 2.61 -8.57 -8.84
C VAL A 29 3.39 -9.08 -7.63
N PRO A 30 3.30 -10.37 -7.29
CA PRO A 30 4.13 -10.95 -6.24
C PRO A 30 5.60 -10.95 -6.64
N SER A 31 6.47 -10.52 -5.73
CA SER A 31 7.92 -10.54 -5.94
C SER A 31 8.68 -10.58 -4.63
N THR A 32 9.90 -11.09 -4.67
CA THR A 32 10.85 -11.03 -3.55
C THR A 32 11.61 -9.71 -3.50
N ASN A 33 11.56 -8.92 -4.56
CA ASN A 33 12.32 -7.68 -4.71
C ASN A 33 11.39 -6.50 -4.93
N VAL A 34 11.49 -5.48 -4.09
CA VAL A 34 10.68 -4.25 -4.18
C VAL A 34 10.87 -3.51 -5.51
N GLY A 35 12.05 -3.65 -6.13
CA GLY A 35 12.34 -3.04 -7.43
C GLY A 35 11.74 -3.75 -8.63
N ASP A 36 11.20 -4.97 -8.43
CA ASP A 36 10.68 -5.76 -9.54
C ASP A 36 9.44 -5.12 -10.16
N SER A 37 9.41 -5.20 -11.47
CA SER A 37 8.23 -4.85 -12.25
C SER A 37 8.07 -5.85 -13.39
N PHE A 38 6.83 -6.16 -13.71
CA PHE A 38 6.50 -7.03 -14.82
C PHE A 38 5.40 -6.38 -15.66
N SER A 39 5.68 -6.15 -16.95
CA SER A 39 4.72 -5.52 -17.86
C SER A 39 4.15 -4.20 -17.34
N GLY A 40 4.99 -3.35 -16.72
CA GLY A 40 4.60 -2.08 -16.12
C GLY A 40 3.90 -2.18 -14.75
N LYS A 41 3.78 -3.39 -14.19
CA LYS A 41 3.21 -3.63 -12.86
C LYS A 41 4.32 -3.87 -11.85
N ASN A 42 4.18 -3.32 -10.67
CA ASN A 42 5.20 -3.37 -9.63
C ASN A 42 4.77 -4.30 -8.48
N ALA A 43 5.77 -4.80 -7.75
CA ALA A 43 5.54 -5.58 -6.54
C ALA A 43 5.11 -4.75 -5.33
N TYR A 44 5.10 -3.43 -5.45
CA TYR A 44 4.79 -2.53 -4.34
C TYR A 44 3.81 -1.43 -4.72
N ALA A 45 3.14 -0.90 -3.71
CA ALA A 45 2.33 0.30 -3.79
C ALA A 45 2.65 1.23 -2.61
N ASP A 46 2.69 2.52 -2.86
CA ASP A 46 2.81 3.53 -1.82
C ASP A 46 1.42 3.99 -1.41
N LEU A 47 1.14 3.87 -0.11
CA LEU A 47 -0.15 4.15 0.51
C LEU A 47 -0.14 5.52 1.16
N THR A 48 -1.28 6.21 1.06
CA THR A 48 -1.55 7.45 1.78
C THR A 48 -2.84 7.27 2.59
N ALA A 49 -2.75 7.41 3.89
CA ALA A 49 -3.89 7.44 4.80
C ALA A 49 -4.17 8.90 5.18
N THR A 50 -5.33 9.41 4.79
CA THR A 50 -5.75 10.78 5.08
C THR A 50 -6.92 10.77 6.04
N VAL A 51 -6.81 11.52 7.11
CA VAL A 51 -7.87 11.73 8.11
C VAL A 51 -8.48 13.11 7.89
N THR A 52 -9.79 13.18 7.91
CA THR A 52 -10.57 14.42 7.89
C THR A 52 -11.15 14.65 9.28
N PHE A 53 -10.90 15.80 9.86
CA PHE A 53 -11.43 16.20 11.16
C PHE A 53 -12.76 16.93 10.99
N GLU A 54 -13.51 17.13 12.09
CA GLU A 54 -14.81 17.79 12.08
C GLU A 54 -14.77 19.22 11.55
N ASP A 55 -13.65 19.90 11.71
CA ASP A 55 -13.40 21.25 11.18
C ASP A 55 -13.07 21.27 9.67
N GLY A 56 -13.07 20.08 9.02
CA GLY A 56 -12.73 19.90 7.62
C GLY A 56 -11.22 19.86 7.32
N VAL A 57 -10.37 19.99 8.34
CA VAL A 57 -8.92 19.87 8.16
C VAL A 57 -8.58 18.42 7.77
N ARG A 58 -7.69 18.29 6.78
CA ARG A 58 -7.21 17.00 6.27
C ARG A 58 -5.73 16.83 6.57
N THR A 59 -5.38 15.69 7.12
CA THR A 59 -3.99 15.39 7.49
C THR A 59 -3.61 13.99 7.02
N SER A 60 -2.45 13.89 6.37
CA SER A 60 -1.87 12.60 5.97
C SER A 60 -1.16 11.97 7.17
N MET A 61 -1.54 10.75 7.52
CA MET A 61 -1.11 10.09 8.76
C MET A 61 -0.50 8.70 8.54
N GLN A 62 -0.16 8.32 7.33
CA GLN A 62 0.34 6.97 6.99
C GLN A 62 1.66 6.59 7.68
N THR A 63 2.44 7.57 8.16
CA THR A 63 3.68 7.34 8.92
C THR A 63 3.54 7.62 10.41
N ASP A 64 2.34 8.02 10.87
CA ASP A 64 2.06 8.24 12.28
C ASP A 64 1.97 6.90 13.02
N SER A 65 2.59 6.81 14.20
CA SER A 65 2.63 5.59 15.00
C SER A 65 1.25 5.13 15.52
N ARG A 66 0.25 6.01 15.50
CA ARG A 66 -1.13 5.71 15.89
C ARG A 66 -1.92 5.03 14.77
N VAL A 67 -1.37 5.00 13.54
CA VAL A 67 -1.98 4.32 12.40
C VAL A 67 -1.34 2.96 12.23
N SER A 68 -2.13 1.91 12.37
CA SER A 68 -1.76 0.54 12.07
C SER A 68 -2.26 0.12 10.70
N PHE A 69 -1.50 -0.75 10.04
CA PHE A 69 -1.86 -1.32 8.75
C PHE A 69 -1.92 -2.83 8.87
N SER A 70 -2.92 -3.41 8.26
CA SER A 70 -3.07 -4.86 8.12
C SER A 70 -3.44 -5.22 6.69
N ILE A 71 -3.16 -6.47 6.32
CA ILE A 71 -3.49 -7.03 5.00
C ILE A 71 -4.19 -8.36 5.19
N SER A 72 -5.21 -8.62 4.39
CA SER A 72 -5.85 -9.92 4.35
C SER A 72 -4.85 -11.00 3.90
N ASP A 73 -5.08 -12.23 4.36
CA ASP A 73 -4.33 -13.43 3.95
C ASP A 73 -2.81 -13.41 4.22
N GLY A 74 -2.30 -12.39 4.94
CA GLY A 74 -0.88 -12.27 5.25
C GLY A 74 0.03 -12.19 4.03
N CYS A 75 -0.49 -11.76 2.90
CA CYS A 75 0.16 -11.76 1.58
C CYS A 75 1.12 -10.59 1.34
N GLY A 76 1.55 -9.88 2.36
CA GLY A 76 2.46 -8.75 2.15
C GLY A 76 2.96 -8.12 3.42
N THR A 77 3.88 -7.21 3.25
CA THR A 77 4.56 -6.50 4.33
C THR A 77 4.45 -5.00 4.15
N PHE A 78 4.56 -4.28 5.27
CA PHE A 78 4.54 -2.82 5.29
C PHE A 78 5.85 -2.25 5.79
N ALA A 79 6.36 -1.24 5.08
CA ALA A 79 7.53 -0.47 5.48
C ALA A 79 7.28 1.03 5.32
N ASN A 80 8.01 1.87 6.03
CA ASN A 80 8.02 3.30 5.76
C ASN A 80 8.94 3.58 4.56
N SER A 81 8.49 4.41 3.63
CA SER A 81 9.25 4.84 2.46
C SER A 81 9.05 6.34 2.25
N GLY A 82 9.97 7.12 2.82
CA GLY A 82 9.80 8.57 2.90
C GLY A 82 8.52 8.93 3.65
N ASN A 83 7.65 9.70 3.01
CA ASN A 83 6.38 10.15 3.58
C ASN A 83 5.22 9.17 3.28
N HIS A 84 5.51 7.97 2.78
CA HIS A 84 4.50 6.97 2.43
C HIS A 84 4.63 5.71 3.27
N LYS A 85 3.55 4.96 3.35
CA LYS A 85 3.57 3.57 3.82
C LYS A 85 3.61 2.68 2.60
N ARG A 86 4.68 1.91 2.44
CA ARG A 86 4.85 1.00 1.31
C ARG A 86 4.31 -0.38 1.65
N LEU A 87 3.38 -0.84 0.83
CA LEU A 87 2.95 -2.24 0.77
C LEU A 87 3.83 -2.96 -0.25
N THR A 88 4.36 -4.11 0.12
CA THR A 88 5.04 -5.04 -0.80
C THR A 88 4.32 -6.38 -0.74
N ILE A 89 4.02 -6.95 -1.91
CA ILE A 89 3.35 -8.26 -2.01
C ILE A 89 4.39 -9.36 -2.03
N ASP A 90 4.23 -10.33 -1.14
CA ASP A 90 5.15 -11.45 -1.02
C ASP A 90 5.09 -12.38 -2.23
N SER A 91 6.23 -12.94 -2.62
CA SER A 91 6.33 -13.90 -3.73
C SER A 91 5.50 -15.17 -3.52
N ALA A 92 5.23 -15.51 -2.27
CA ALA A 92 4.42 -16.67 -1.90
C ALA A 92 2.90 -16.40 -1.94
N CYS A 93 2.47 -15.15 -2.11
CA CYS A 93 1.06 -14.79 -2.21
C CYS A 93 0.39 -15.54 -3.37
N ARG A 94 -0.80 -16.10 -3.18
CA ARG A 94 -1.54 -16.93 -4.17
C ARG A 94 -3.00 -16.48 -4.33
N THR A 95 -3.37 -15.35 -3.75
CA THR A 95 -4.71 -14.78 -3.91
C THR A 95 -4.76 -13.84 -5.11
N SER A 96 -5.92 -13.71 -5.75
CA SER A 96 -6.13 -12.77 -6.86
C SER A 96 -6.36 -11.33 -6.39
N SER A 97 -6.61 -11.15 -5.11
CA SER A 97 -6.78 -9.83 -4.49
C SER A 97 -6.44 -9.87 -3.01
N VAL A 98 -6.03 -8.74 -2.49
CA VAL A 98 -5.81 -8.50 -1.06
C VAL A 98 -6.49 -7.22 -0.64
N THR A 99 -6.98 -7.17 0.60
CA THR A 99 -7.54 -5.97 1.19
C THR A 99 -6.59 -5.44 2.26
N VAL A 100 -6.21 -4.19 2.11
CA VAL A 100 -5.43 -3.45 3.11
C VAL A 100 -6.38 -2.62 3.93
N THR A 101 -6.24 -2.68 5.24
CA THR A 101 -6.98 -1.85 6.20
C THR A 101 -6.00 -1.01 6.99
N ALA A 102 -6.25 0.29 7.05
CA ALA A 102 -5.56 1.24 7.91
C ALA A 102 -6.50 1.62 9.05
N VAL A 103 -6.00 1.59 10.28
CA VAL A 103 -6.76 1.93 11.50
C VAL A 103 -6.00 2.98 12.28
N LEU A 104 -6.63 4.14 12.49
CA LEU A 104 -6.16 5.17 13.41
C LEU A 104 -6.81 4.99 14.76
N THR A 105 -6.00 4.95 15.81
CA THR A 105 -6.48 4.87 17.21
C THR A 105 -6.16 6.17 17.92
N LEU A 106 -7.20 6.82 18.46
CA LEU A 106 -7.11 8.04 19.26
C LEU A 106 -7.82 7.81 20.60
N GLY A 107 -7.05 7.52 21.62
CA GLY A 107 -7.61 7.15 22.94
C GLY A 107 -8.47 5.89 22.83
N SER A 108 -9.77 6.00 23.12
CA SER A 108 -10.75 4.91 23.00
C SER A 108 -11.47 4.85 21.64
N SER A 109 -11.22 5.81 20.76
CA SER A 109 -11.88 5.91 19.45
C SER A 109 -10.98 5.37 18.35
N THR A 110 -11.61 4.70 17.38
CA THR A 110 -10.93 4.20 16.18
C THR A 110 -11.65 4.67 14.92
N VAL A 111 -10.87 4.97 13.89
CA VAL A 111 -11.38 5.26 12.55
C VAL A 111 -10.59 4.39 11.57
N GLU A 112 -11.27 3.78 10.62
CA GLU A 112 -10.63 2.86 9.67
C GLU A 112 -10.97 3.19 8.23
N ALA A 113 -10.09 2.76 7.32
CA ALA A 113 -10.31 2.77 5.88
C ALA A 113 -9.67 1.53 5.27
N SER A 114 -10.37 0.95 4.30
CA SER A 114 -9.87 -0.24 3.59
C SER A 114 -9.77 0.00 2.09
N ARG A 115 -8.81 -0.70 1.46
CA ARG A 115 -8.62 -0.68 0.02
C ARG A 115 -8.24 -2.05 -0.50
N THR A 116 -8.87 -2.47 -1.59
CA THR A 116 -8.57 -3.73 -2.26
C THR A 116 -7.58 -3.50 -3.41
N PHE A 117 -6.62 -4.41 -3.53
CA PHE A 117 -5.61 -4.47 -4.58
C PHE A 117 -5.78 -5.76 -5.36
N SER A 118 -5.71 -5.68 -6.68
CA SER A 118 -5.64 -6.85 -7.54
C SER A 118 -4.22 -7.38 -7.58
N ILE A 119 -4.07 -8.71 -7.46
CA ILE A 119 -2.78 -9.39 -7.57
C ILE A 119 -2.77 -10.17 -8.88
N GLU A 120 -1.82 -9.85 -9.73
CA GLU A 120 -1.66 -10.51 -11.02
C GLU A 120 -0.41 -11.39 -11.01
N TRP A 121 -0.53 -12.54 -11.60
CA TRP A 121 0.51 -13.56 -11.70
C TRP A 121 0.92 -13.78 -13.13
N LEU A 122 2.14 -14.21 -13.33
CA LEU A 122 2.52 -14.83 -14.58
C LEU A 122 1.87 -16.23 -14.65
N GLN A 123 0.80 -16.36 -15.43
CA GLN A 123 0.09 -17.64 -15.59
C GLN A 123 0.78 -18.56 -16.58
N SER A 124 1.41 -18.01 -17.61
CA SER A 124 2.13 -18.77 -18.62
C SER A 124 3.22 -17.95 -19.27
N LEU A 125 4.29 -18.59 -19.66
CA LEU A 125 5.34 -18.06 -20.51
C LEU A 125 5.38 -18.86 -21.80
N SER A 126 5.10 -18.23 -22.95
CA SER A 126 5.33 -18.84 -24.26
C SER A 126 6.64 -18.31 -24.83
N VAL A 127 7.53 -19.22 -25.19
CA VAL A 127 8.75 -18.90 -25.92
C VAL A 127 8.53 -19.29 -27.38
N GLN A 128 8.47 -18.28 -28.26
CA GLN A 128 8.52 -18.54 -29.70
C GLN A 128 9.99 -18.52 -30.15
N LEU A 129 10.48 -19.66 -30.56
CA LEU A 129 11.75 -19.75 -31.23
C LEU A 129 11.53 -19.32 -32.69
N PHE A 130 11.95 -18.13 -33.03
CA PHE A 130 12.05 -17.73 -34.44
C PHE A 130 13.32 -18.38 -34.98
N TYR A 131 13.17 -19.47 -35.74
CA TYR A 131 14.19 -19.86 -36.65
C TYR A 131 14.30 -18.77 -37.71
N GLN A 132 15.29 -17.93 -37.62
CA GLN A 132 15.73 -17.20 -38.76
C GLN A 132 16.33 -18.27 -39.67
N ASP A 133 15.58 -18.61 -40.70
CA ASP A 133 16.05 -19.52 -41.73
C ASP A 133 17.27 -18.84 -42.36
N ALA A 134 18.44 -19.20 -41.86
CA ALA A 134 19.69 -18.89 -42.54
C ALA A 134 19.75 -19.79 -43.77
N SER A 135 18.91 -19.49 -44.73
CA SER A 135 19.08 -20.00 -46.08
C SER A 135 20.28 -19.30 -46.78
N THR A 136 21.41 -19.29 -46.10
CA THR A 136 22.69 -19.08 -46.70
C THR A 136 23.33 -20.44 -46.85
N ALA A 137 23.16 -20.95 -48.04
CA ALA A 137 23.88 -22.04 -48.62
C ALA A 137 25.28 -22.22 -48.01
N PHE A 138 25.45 -23.33 -47.27
CA PHE A 138 26.76 -23.92 -47.19
C PHE A 138 27.04 -24.48 -48.59
N SER A 139 27.65 -23.68 -49.45
CA SER A 139 28.28 -24.18 -50.66
C SER A 139 29.54 -24.93 -50.20
N SER A 140 29.44 -26.25 -50.14
CA SER A 140 30.63 -27.09 -50.08
C SER A 140 31.27 -27.16 -51.47
N THR A 141 32.42 -26.57 -51.62
CA THR A 141 33.37 -26.89 -52.66
C THR A 141 34.34 -27.89 -52.14
#